data_4e0c15bbe66ffa218ab022e2724bd641
#
_entry.id   4e0c15bbe66ffa218ab022e2724bd641
#
_cell.length_a   1.000
_cell.length_b   1.000
_cell.length_c   1.000
_cell.angle_alpha   90.00
_cell.angle_beta   90.00
_cell.angle_gamma   90.00
#
_symmetry.space_group_name_H-M   'P 1'
#
loop_
_entity.id
_entity.type
_entity.pdbx_description
1 polymer ?
#
loop_
_entity_poly.entity_id
_entity_poly.type
_entity_poly.pdbx_seq_one_letter_code
_entity_poly.pdbx_strand_id
1 'polypeptide(L)'
;WEDGRNILFKSSPVLNSHFEKEMNVLRDARLTRIGPGTDTKEVLVWNAQLVAAFIEVCQVFGRKEDLQSALDLITAIETHFNKGDQWLHQAQFSREPIGAFLDDFSALALAYIKLYLLTSDSTFKEKANKLLILICDEFAHPELALYQYRSKKADYLIAEKVEVMDSVMPSSNSILCEAFLWMGILKNKAEYTLNGRAMLSQILERAIAHPAYFANWLRIYSEWIEHPKALLKYAGDGEGLAGFDWCIDKDQLVCIPSDEIETYLLCVGDYCFAPVSTLQEVDKQLAELI
;
A
#
# COMPACT_ATOMS: atom_id res chain seq x y z
N TRP A 1 32.10 -14.06 23.50
CA TRP A 1 30.74 -14.26 23.03
C TRP A 1 30.26 -15.67 23.44
N GLU A 2 28.96 -15.90 23.38
CA GLU A 2 28.33 -17.14 23.82
C GLU A 2 28.94 -18.40 23.15
N ASP A 3 29.09 -19.48 23.87
CA ASP A 3 29.58 -20.78 23.41
C ASP A 3 31.00 -20.77 22.83
N GLY A 4 31.87 -19.83 23.23
CA GLY A 4 33.24 -19.75 22.73
C GLY A 4 33.36 -19.33 21.26
N ARG A 5 32.32 -18.70 20.68
CA ARG A 5 32.31 -18.15 19.32
C ARG A 5 32.59 -16.64 19.35
N ASN A 6 33.25 -16.14 18.31
CA ASN A 6 33.54 -14.74 18.15
C ASN A 6 32.67 -14.10 17.06
N ILE A 7 32.18 -12.88 17.33
CA ILE A 7 31.65 -11.99 16.32
C ILE A 7 32.75 -11.01 15.94
N LEU A 8 33.15 -11.02 14.69
CA LEU A 8 34.11 -10.07 14.17
C LEU A 8 33.42 -8.75 13.91
N PHE A 9 33.97 -7.66 14.45
CA PHE A 9 33.48 -6.32 14.22
C PHE A 9 34.64 -5.36 13.98
N LYS A 10 34.37 -4.23 13.33
CA LYS A 10 35.31 -3.14 13.16
C LYS A 10 35.07 -2.09 14.23
N SER A 11 36.11 -1.72 14.96
CA SER A 11 36.06 -0.64 15.96
C SER A 11 36.13 0.77 15.35
N SER A 12 36.46 0.87 14.06
CA SER A 12 36.56 2.13 13.32
C SER A 12 36.06 1.92 11.87
N PRO A 13 35.46 2.93 11.22
CA PRO A 13 35.07 2.86 9.81
C PRO A 13 36.27 2.97 8.86
N VAL A 14 37.23 2.07 8.99
CA VAL A 14 38.37 1.96 8.07
C VAL A 14 37.86 1.42 6.74
N LEU A 15 38.34 2.01 5.62
CA LEU A 15 37.99 1.61 4.26
C LEU A 15 38.17 0.09 4.06
N ASN A 16 37.22 -0.54 3.38
CA ASN A 16 37.15 -1.98 3.17
C ASN A 16 38.38 -2.58 2.47
N SER A 17 39.12 -1.79 1.72
CA SER A 17 40.31 -2.19 0.97
C SER A 17 41.46 -2.78 1.81
N HIS A 18 41.52 -2.43 3.10
CA HIS A 18 42.60 -2.97 3.98
C HIS A 18 42.43 -4.41 4.42
N PHE A 19 41.20 -4.97 4.35
CA PHE A 19 40.86 -6.30 4.84
C PHE A 19 40.28 -7.21 3.77
N GLU A 20 40.48 -6.88 2.50
CA GLU A 20 39.84 -7.59 1.40
C GLU A 20 40.28 -9.04 1.29
N LYS A 21 41.57 -9.32 1.54
CA LYS A 21 42.14 -10.68 1.54
C LYS A 21 41.59 -11.51 2.68
N GLU A 22 41.56 -10.94 3.88
CA GLU A 22 41.05 -11.61 5.08
C GLU A 22 39.54 -11.87 4.97
N MET A 23 38.79 -10.91 4.43
CA MET A 23 37.37 -11.08 4.17
C MET A 23 37.07 -12.16 3.13
N ASN A 24 37.91 -12.31 2.11
CA ASN A 24 37.76 -13.37 1.12
C ASN A 24 38.03 -14.74 1.76
N VAL A 25 39.11 -14.88 2.55
CA VAL A 25 39.42 -16.15 3.29
C VAL A 25 38.24 -16.52 4.21
N LEU A 26 37.67 -15.56 4.93
CA LEU A 26 36.51 -15.80 5.80
C LEU A 26 35.26 -16.18 4.99
N ARG A 27 35.04 -15.56 3.85
CA ARG A 27 33.93 -15.89 2.95
C ARG A 27 34.09 -17.33 2.41
N ASP A 28 35.28 -17.71 1.94
CA ASP A 28 35.54 -19.03 1.43
C ASP A 28 35.33 -20.08 2.50
N ALA A 29 35.86 -19.87 3.70
CA ALA A 29 35.64 -20.74 4.85
C ALA A 29 34.14 -20.83 5.24
N ARG A 30 33.38 -19.76 5.10
CA ARG A 30 31.92 -19.75 5.34
C ARG A 30 31.15 -20.54 4.27
N LEU A 31 31.56 -20.48 3.01
CA LEU A 31 30.94 -21.23 1.92
C LEU A 31 31.05 -22.75 2.06
N THR A 32 32.01 -23.23 2.83
CA THR A 32 32.15 -24.69 3.14
C THR A 32 31.16 -25.16 4.21
N ARG A 33 30.46 -24.23 4.92
CA ARG A 33 29.50 -24.60 5.96
C ARG A 33 28.11 -24.81 5.32
N ILE A 34 27.29 -25.63 5.98
CA ILE A 34 25.89 -25.76 5.62
C ILE A 34 25.23 -24.40 5.85
N GLY A 35 24.73 -23.77 4.78
CA GLY A 35 24.02 -22.54 4.85
C GLY A 35 22.62 -22.69 5.51
N PRO A 36 22.04 -21.62 6.00
CA PRO A 36 20.63 -21.65 6.41
C PRO A 36 19.74 -22.00 5.22
N GLY A 37 18.63 -22.67 5.48
CA GLY A 37 17.61 -22.91 4.46
C GLY A 37 17.03 -21.57 3.94
N THR A 38 16.66 -21.54 2.68
CA THR A 38 15.92 -20.41 2.09
C THR A 38 14.44 -20.69 2.18
N ASP A 39 13.67 -19.77 2.77
CA ASP A 39 12.20 -19.80 2.71
C ASP A 39 11.76 -19.29 1.32
N THR A 40 11.17 -20.17 0.53
CA THR A 40 10.74 -19.89 -0.85
C THR A 40 9.23 -19.62 -0.97
N LYS A 41 8.56 -19.34 0.16
CA LYS A 41 7.14 -19.06 0.13
C LYS A 41 6.85 -17.76 -0.63
N GLU A 42 5.92 -17.84 -1.54
CA GLU A 42 5.34 -16.68 -2.20
C GLU A 42 4.05 -16.31 -1.49
N VAL A 43 4.02 -15.13 -0.85
CA VAL A 43 2.91 -14.67 0.00
C VAL A 43 2.23 -13.48 -0.65
N LEU A 44 0.90 -13.49 -0.74
CA LEU A 44 0.11 -12.50 -1.48
C LEU A 44 0.33 -11.08 -0.95
N VAL A 45 0.22 -10.86 0.36
CA VAL A 45 0.39 -9.53 0.96
C VAL A 45 1.74 -8.91 0.64
N TRP A 46 2.83 -9.67 0.67
CA TRP A 46 4.17 -9.15 0.37
C TRP A 46 4.32 -8.74 -1.09
N ASN A 47 3.77 -9.54 -2.00
CA ASN A 47 3.79 -9.22 -3.43
C ASN A 47 2.90 -8.02 -3.74
N ALA A 48 1.73 -7.89 -3.12
CA ALA A 48 0.86 -6.73 -3.28
C ALA A 48 1.52 -5.43 -2.75
N GLN A 49 2.21 -5.49 -1.61
CA GLN A 49 2.99 -4.35 -1.11
C GLN A 49 4.16 -4.00 -2.03
N LEU A 50 4.81 -4.99 -2.66
CA LEU A 50 5.88 -4.74 -3.62
C LEU A 50 5.35 -4.03 -4.89
N VAL A 51 4.13 -4.36 -5.36
CA VAL A 51 3.46 -3.59 -6.43
C VAL A 51 3.33 -2.12 -6.03
N ALA A 52 2.81 -1.86 -4.82
CA ALA A 52 2.66 -0.50 -4.31
C ALA A 52 4.01 0.24 -4.23
N ALA A 53 5.07 -0.45 -3.78
CA ALA A 53 6.42 0.11 -3.70
C ALA A 53 6.99 0.47 -5.09
N PHE A 54 6.83 -0.38 -6.10
CA PHE A 54 7.25 -0.05 -7.47
C PHE A 54 6.53 1.19 -8.01
N ILE A 55 5.24 1.35 -7.70
CA ILE A 55 4.48 2.54 -8.10
C ILE A 55 5.05 3.79 -7.43
N GLU A 56 5.31 3.76 -6.12
CA GLU A 56 5.91 4.89 -5.39
C GLU A 56 7.31 5.25 -5.94
N VAL A 57 8.14 4.24 -6.21
CA VAL A 57 9.46 4.45 -6.83
C VAL A 57 9.32 5.09 -8.23
N CYS A 58 8.36 4.61 -9.04
CA CYS A 58 8.06 5.23 -10.34
C CYS A 58 7.63 6.69 -10.17
N GLN A 59 6.77 6.99 -9.20
CA GLN A 59 6.30 8.35 -8.92
C GLN A 59 7.42 9.29 -8.47
N VAL A 60 8.34 8.82 -7.63
CA VAL A 60 9.43 9.67 -7.09
C VAL A 60 10.56 9.86 -8.10
N PHE A 61 10.92 8.82 -8.85
CA PHE A 61 12.09 8.84 -9.73
C PHE A 61 11.76 8.93 -11.21
N GLY A 62 10.50 8.91 -11.62
CA GLY A 62 10.06 8.99 -13.01
C GLY A 62 10.48 7.79 -13.88
N ARG A 63 10.85 6.65 -13.27
CA ARG A 63 11.37 5.48 -14.01
C ARG A 63 10.23 4.60 -14.51
N LYS A 64 10.01 4.59 -15.81
CA LYS A 64 8.93 3.81 -16.44
C LYS A 64 9.11 2.29 -16.33
N GLU A 65 10.34 1.81 -16.15
CA GLU A 65 10.65 0.40 -15.89
C GLU A 65 10.07 -0.11 -14.58
N ASP A 66 9.93 0.77 -13.57
CA ASP A 66 9.31 0.38 -12.30
C ASP A 66 7.78 0.22 -12.46
N LEU A 67 7.13 1.03 -13.29
CA LEU A 67 5.72 0.82 -13.64
C LEU A 67 5.54 -0.52 -14.37
N GLN A 68 6.40 -0.84 -15.34
CA GLN A 68 6.32 -2.13 -16.03
C GLN A 68 6.49 -3.29 -15.04
N SER A 69 7.44 -3.18 -14.11
CA SER A 69 7.64 -4.18 -13.04
C SER A 69 6.39 -4.35 -12.17
N ALA A 70 5.70 -3.26 -11.82
CA ALA A 70 4.43 -3.31 -11.09
C ALA A 70 3.33 -4.02 -11.88
N LEU A 71 3.20 -3.74 -13.19
CA LEU A 71 2.21 -4.36 -14.08
C LEU A 71 2.48 -5.86 -14.30
N ASP A 72 3.74 -6.25 -14.46
CA ASP A 72 4.12 -7.65 -14.59
C ASP A 72 3.84 -8.41 -13.29
N LEU A 73 4.16 -7.80 -12.15
CA LEU A 73 3.94 -8.40 -10.85
C LEU A 73 2.45 -8.55 -10.52
N ILE A 74 1.61 -7.55 -10.81
CA ILE A 74 0.16 -7.68 -10.57
C ILE A 74 -0.46 -8.76 -11.46
N THR A 75 0.02 -8.91 -12.68
CA THR A 75 -0.41 -10.00 -13.59
C THR A 75 0.00 -11.37 -13.03
N ALA A 76 1.20 -11.49 -12.48
CA ALA A 76 1.65 -12.71 -11.82
C ALA A 76 0.83 -13.02 -10.57
N ILE A 77 0.51 -12.01 -9.74
CA ILE A 77 -0.37 -12.15 -8.57
C ILE A 77 -1.74 -12.71 -9.01
N GLU A 78 -2.37 -12.13 -10.01
CA GLU A 78 -3.66 -12.58 -10.50
C GLU A 78 -3.63 -14.02 -11.04
N THR A 79 -2.52 -14.42 -11.65
CA THR A 79 -2.34 -15.77 -12.21
C THR A 79 -2.09 -16.81 -11.12
N HIS A 80 -1.26 -16.49 -10.13
CA HIS A 80 -0.78 -17.48 -9.17
C HIS A 80 -1.65 -17.59 -7.92
N PHE A 81 -2.22 -16.48 -7.45
CA PHE A 81 -2.97 -16.44 -6.20
C PHE A 81 -4.49 -16.47 -6.39
N ASN A 82 -5.01 -16.08 -7.56
CA ASN A 82 -6.44 -16.17 -7.85
C ASN A 82 -6.78 -17.53 -8.48
N LYS A 83 -7.69 -18.25 -7.85
CA LYS A 83 -8.21 -19.55 -8.34
C LYS A 83 -9.70 -19.48 -8.66
N GLY A 84 -10.11 -18.39 -9.32
CA GLY A 84 -11.50 -18.13 -9.68
C GLY A 84 -12.26 -17.51 -8.50
N ASP A 85 -13.01 -18.33 -7.78
CA ASP A 85 -13.83 -17.85 -6.65
C ASP A 85 -13.04 -17.67 -5.34
N GLN A 86 -11.76 -18.07 -5.32
CA GLN A 86 -10.93 -18.03 -4.12
C GLN A 86 -9.57 -17.37 -4.38
N TRP A 87 -9.19 -16.47 -3.48
CA TRP A 87 -7.83 -15.97 -3.38
C TRP A 87 -7.04 -16.74 -2.33
N LEU A 88 -5.77 -17.01 -2.62
CA LEU A 88 -4.87 -17.75 -1.76
C LEU A 88 -3.89 -16.81 -1.06
N HIS A 89 -3.58 -17.13 0.21
CA HIS A 89 -2.50 -16.47 0.96
C HIS A 89 -1.11 -16.81 0.38
N GLN A 90 -0.92 -18.06 -0.08
CA GLN A 90 0.33 -18.54 -0.65
C GLN A 90 0.10 -19.12 -2.05
N ALA A 91 0.97 -18.79 -3.02
CA ALA A 91 0.87 -19.30 -4.39
C ALA A 91 1.19 -20.79 -4.48
N GLN A 92 2.14 -21.27 -3.66
CA GLN A 92 2.55 -22.67 -3.59
C GLN A 92 2.28 -23.22 -2.19
N PHE A 93 1.72 -24.41 -2.12
CA PHE A 93 1.39 -25.08 -0.87
C PHE A 93 1.72 -26.57 -0.97
N SER A 94 2.20 -27.14 0.15
CA SER A 94 2.63 -28.54 0.22
C SER A 94 1.50 -29.53 0.55
N ARG A 95 0.36 -29.05 1.07
CA ARG A 95 -0.76 -29.90 1.53
C ARG A 95 -2.11 -29.32 1.08
N GLU A 96 -2.62 -28.28 1.75
CA GLU A 96 -3.91 -27.66 1.47
C GLU A 96 -3.74 -26.18 1.16
N PRO A 97 -4.54 -25.62 0.24
CA PRO A 97 -4.52 -24.21 -0.05
C PRO A 97 -5.01 -23.42 1.16
N ILE A 98 -4.27 -22.35 1.52
CA ILE A 98 -4.66 -21.41 2.55
C ILE A 98 -5.35 -20.24 1.87
N GLY A 99 -6.62 -19.99 2.22
CA GLY A 99 -7.36 -18.84 1.76
C GLY A 99 -6.75 -17.52 2.23
N ALA A 100 -6.90 -16.46 1.44
CA ALA A 100 -6.39 -15.14 1.73
C ALA A 100 -7.02 -14.55 3.01
N PHE A 101 -6.21 -13.79 3.75
CA PHE A 101 -6.58 -13.08 4.96
C PHE A 101 -6.88 -11.59 4.66
N LEU A 102 -7.25 -10.84 5.68
CA LEU A 102 -7.53 -9.42 5.56
C LEU A 102 -6.33 -8.61 5.06
N ASP A 103 -5.12 -8.93 5.51
CA ASP A 103 -3.88 -8.26 5.06
C ASP A 103 -3.63 -8.46 3.56
N ASP A 104 -3.88 -9.67 3.05
CA ASP A 104 -3.78 -9.98 1.62
C ASP A 104 -4.73 -9.11 0.80
N PHE A 105 -6.01 -9.10 1.17
CA PHE A 105 -7.04 -8.34 0.46
C PHE A 105 -6.86 -6.84 0.58
N SER A 106 -6.49 -6.34 1.77
CA SER A 106 -6.26 -4.91 2.01
C SER A 106 -5.08 -4.39 1.19
N ALA A 107 -3.96 -5.12 1.20
CA ALA A 107 -2.78 -4.74 0.43
C ALA A 107 -3.04 -4.83 -1.09
N LEU A 108 -3.75 -5.86 -1.54
CA LEU A 108 -4.10 -6.00 -2.95
C LEU A 108 -5.06 -4.90 -3.42
N ALA A 109 -6.06 -4.55 -2.61
CA ALA A 109 -6.97 -3.44 -2.90
C ALA A 109 -6.21 -2.11 -3.02
N LEU A 110 -5.28 -1.83 -2.10
CA LEU A 110 -4.45 -0.62 -2.15
C LEU A 110 -3.51 -0.63 -3.36
N ALA A 111 -2.92 -1.77 -3.71
CA ALA A 111 -2.10 -1.90 -4.92
C ALA A 111 -2.90 -1.59 -6.20
N TYR A 112 -4.12 -2.11 -6.33
CA TYR A 112 -5.00 -1.76 -7.45
C TYR A 112 -5.37 -0.26 -7.47
N ILE A 113 -5.64 0.34 -6.32
CA ILE A 113 -5.91 1.78 -6.24
C ILE A 113 -4.71 2.58 -6.75
N LYS A 114 -3.50 2.27 -6.29
CA LYS A 114 -2.27 2.94 -6.72
C LYS A 114 -1.98 2.74 -8.21
N LEU A 115 -2.22 1.55 -8.75
CA LEU A 115 -2.15 1.30 -10.20
C LEU A 115 -3.14 2.18 -10.96
N TYR A 116 -4.39 2.28 -10.52
CA TYR A 116 -5.37 3.16 -11.15
C TYR A 116 -4.93 4.63 -11.13
N LEU A 117 -4.43 5.12 -9.99
CA LEU A 117 -3.97 6.50 -9.86
C LEU A 117 -2.83 6.85 -10.82
N LEU A 118 -1.95 5.87 -11.12
CA LEU A 118 -0.82 6.07 -12.01
C LEU A 118 -1.15 5.84 -13.49
N THR A 119 -2.01 4.84 -13.80
CA THR A 119 -2.27 4.40 -15.18
C THR A 119 -3.57 4.93 -15.77
N SER A 120 -4.48 5.44 -14.95
CA SER A 120 -5.87 5.77 -15.31
C SER A 120 -6.71 4.58 -15.82
N ASP A 121 -6.19 3.35 -15.75
CA ASP A 121 -6.93 2.16 -16.17
C ASP A 121 -8.03 1.82 -15.16
N SER A 122 -9.27 2.10 -15.52
CA SER A 122 -10.46 1.90 -14.70
C SER A 122 -10.67 0.44 -14.27
N THR A 123 -10.06 -0.52 -14.95
CA THR A 123 -10.16 -1.94 -14.56
C THR A 123 -9.57 -2.18 -13.17
N PHE A 124 -8.48 -1.48 -12.81
CA PHE A 124 -7.88 -1.56 -11.47
C PHE A 124 -8.80 -0.96 -10.40
N LYS A 125 -9.43 0.20 -10.67
CA LYS A 125 -10.44 0.79 -9.76
C LYS A 125 -11.59 -0.16 -9.48
N GLU A 126 -12.10 -0.84 -10.51
CA GLU A 126 -13.19 -1.81 -10.34
C GLU A 126 -12.73 -3.09 -9.61
N LYS A 127 -11.50 -3.57 -9.83
CA LYS A 127 -10.92 -4.69 -9.07
C LYS A 127 -10.79 -4.33 -7.59
N ALA A 128 -10.27 -3.15 -7.25
CA ALA A 128 -10.21 -2.66 -5.87
C ALA A 128 -11.60 -2.59 -5.23
N ASN A 129 -12.58 -2.03 -5.92
CA ASN A 129 -13.95 -1.93 -5.43
C ASN A 129 -14.57 -3.32 -5.12
N LYS A 130 -14.34 -4.31 -5.98
CA LYS A 130 -14.80 -5.69 -5.74
C LYS A 130 -14.20 -6.29 -4.48
N LEU A 131 -12.90 -6.06 -4.24
CA LEU A 131 -12.24 -6.53 -3.03
C LEU A 131 -12.80 -5.84 -1.79
N LEU A 132 -13.03 -4.53 -1.82
CA LEU A 132 -13.61 -3.81 -0.67
C LEU A 132 -15.03 -4.29 -0.36
N ILE A 133 -15.85 -4.56 -1.37
CA ILE A 133 -17.19 -5.16 -1.16
C ILE A 133 -17.06 -6.54 -0.49
N LEU A 134 -16.15 -7.40 -0.97
CA LEU A 134 -15.88 -8.70 -0.37
C LEU A 134 -15.42 -8.56 1.09
N ILE A 135 -14.52 -7.61 1.38
CA ILE A 135 -14.02 -7.35 2.74
C ILE A 135 -15.18 -6.91 3.65
N CYS A 136 -16.03 -5.99 3.21
CA CYS A 136 -17.20 -5.56 3.98
C CYS A 136 -18.15 -6.73 4.26
N ASP A 137 -18.33 -7.61 3.30
CA ASP A 137 -19.24 -8.75 3.44
C ASP A 137 -18.66 -9.85 4.34
N GLU A 138 -17.37 -10.15 4.24
CA GLU A 138 -16.79 -11.33 4.86
C GLU A 138 -15.97 -11.07 6.13
N PHE A 139 -15.43 -9.86 6.31
CA PHE A 139 -14.46 -9.57 7.37
C PHE A 139 -14.95 -8.53 8.39
N ALA A 140 -16.10 -7.86 8.16
CA ALA A 140 -16.60 -6.84 9.08
C ALA A 140 -16.80 -7.41 10.49
N HIS A 141 -16.26 -6.71 11.50
CA HIS A 141 -16.52 -7.04 12.90
C HIS A 141 -17.95 -6.63 13.29
N PRO A 142 -18.69 -7.44 14.08
CA PRO A 142 -20.09 -7.16 14.38
C PRO A 142 -20.32 -5.92 15.24
N GLU A 143 -19.34 -5.52 16.07
CA GLU A 143 -19.48 -4.45 17.07
C GLU A 143 -18.50 -3.29 16.88
N LEU A 144 -17.42 -3.48 16.14
CA LEU A 144 -16.35 -2.49 15.95
C LEU A 144 -16.38 -1.93 14.53
N ALA A 145 -15.94 -0.69 14.37
CA ALA A 145 -15.67 -0.13 13.04
C ALA A 145 -14.36 -0.66 12.45
N LEU A 146 -14.01 -1.91 12.75
CA LEU A 146 -12.79 -2.59 12.32
C LEU A 146 -13.16 -3.92 11.68
N TYR A 147 -12.16 -4.61 11.15
CA TYR A 147 -12.35 -5.84 10.40
C TYR A 147 -11.54 -6.98 11.02
N GLN A 148 -12.14 -8.15 11.04
CA GLN A 148 -11.52 -9.39 11.53
C GLN A 148 -10.40 -9.82 10.56
N TYR A 149 -9.35 -10.46 11.07
CA TYR A 149 -8.23 -10.91 10.26
C TYR A 149 -8.59 -12.05 9.31
N ARG A 150 -9.59 -12.88 9.68
CA ARG A 150 -10.10 -14.01 8.88
C ARG A 150 -11.53 -13.75 8.42
N SER A 151 -11.85 -14.29 7.24
CA SER A 151 -13.21 -14.33 6.74
C SER A 151 -14.12 -15.12 7.70
N LYS A 152 -15.33 -14.63 7.95
CA LYS A 152 -16.37 -15.34 8.71
C LYS A 152 -16.85 -16.64 8.04
N LYS A 153 -16.48 -16.86 6.77
CA LYS A 153 -16.72 -18.12 6.04
C LYS A 153 -15.65 -19.17 6.29
N ALA A 154 -14.51 -18.80 6.88
CA ALA A 154 -13.46 -19.74 7.22
C ALA A 154 -13.83 -20.56 8.47
N ASP A 155 -13.18 -21.71 8.63
CA ASP A 155 -13.41 -22.58 9.79
C ASP A 155 -13.21 -21.83 11.11
N TYR A 156 -14.05 -22.16 12.10
CA TYR A 156 -14.05 -21.52 13.41
C TYR A 156 -12.70 -21.67 14.11
N LEU A 157 -12.18 -20.57 14.63
CA LEU A 157 -11.01 -20.54 15.52
C LEU A 157 -11.46 -20.22 16.95
N ILE A 158 -10.65 -20.68 17.91
CA ILE A 158 -10.89 -20.45 19.35
C ILE A 158 -10.89 -18.96 19.70
N ALA A 159 -10.17 -18.12 18.93
CA ALA A 159 -10.11 -16.68 19.14
C ALA A 159 -10.16 -15.93 17.80
N GLU A 160 -10.99 -14.89 17.77
CA GLU A 160 -11.03 -13.92 16.67
C GLU A 160 -9.90 -12.89 16.86
N LYS A 161 -9.23 -12.54 15.75
CA LYS A 161 -8.14 -11.56 15.74
C LYS A 161 -8.60 -10.33 14.95
N VAL A 162 -8.51 -9.16 15.56
CA VAL A 162 -8.57 -7.86 14.91
C VAL A 162 -7.16 -7.26 14.94
N GLU A 163 -6.50 -7.20 13.80
CA GLU A 163 -5.12 -6.73 13.69
C GLU A 163 -5.10 -5.22 13.47
N VAL A 164 -4.61 -4.49 14.47
CA VAL A 164 -4.56 -3.01 14.45
C VAL A 164 -3.18 -2.45 14.73
N MET A 165 -2.28 -3.26 15.30
CA MET A 165 -0.91 -2.82 15.61
C MET A 165 0.00 -3.06 14.42
N ASP A 166 0.72 -2.02 14.02
CA ASP A 166 1.80 -2.14 13.07
C ASP A 166 2.97 -2.89 13.73
N SER A 167 3.60 -3.79 12.98
CA SER A 167 4.73 -4.61 13.44
C SER A 167 5.85 -4.53 12.42
N VAL A 168 6.20 -5.66 11.78
CA VAL A 168 7.15 -5.69 10.66
C VAL A 168 6.52 -5.02 9.42
N MET A 169 5.21 -5.08 9.32
CA MET A 169 4.40 -4.46 8.26
C MET A 169 3.29 -3.62 8.87
N PRO A 170 2.72 -2.66 8.14
CA PRO A 170 1.49 -2.00 8.52
C PRO A 170 0.37 -3.02 8.78
N SER A 171 -0.47 -2.76 9.78
CA SER A 171 -1.59 -3.65 10.12
C SER A 171 -2.62 -3.72 8.99
N SER A 172 -3.25 -4.89 8.85
CA SER A 172 -4.29 -5.13 7.85
C SER A 172 -5.39 -4.08 7.87
N ASN A 173 -5.84 -3.69 9.08
CA ASN A 173 -6.85 -2.65 9.25
C ASN A 173 -6.35 -1.25 8.90
N SER A 174 -5.06 -0.91 9.13
CA SER A 174 -4.55 0.40 8.71
C SER A 174 -4.46 0.52 7.19
N ILE A 175 -4.01 -0.53 6.50
CA ILE A 175 -4.00 -0.58 5.04
C ILE A 175 -5.43 -0.47 4.48
N LEU A 176 -6.37 -1.19 5.07
CA LEU A 176 -7.79 -1.14 4.66
C LEU A 176 -8.40 0.25 4.86
N CYS A 177 -8.08 0.90 5.98
CA CYS A 177 -8.52 2.27 6.24
C CYS A 177 -8.11 3.22 5.11
N GLU A 178 -6.84 3.17 4.70
CA GLU A 178 -6.33 3.96 3.57
C GLU A 178 -7.06 3.63 2.26
N ALA A 179 -7.28 2.34 1.98
CA ALA A 179 -8.00 1.91 0.80
C ALA A 179 -9.45 2.43 0.77
N PHE A 180 -10.14 2.45 1.91
CA PHE A 180 -11.48 3.04 2.01
C PHE A 180 -11.48 4.55 1.75
N LEU A 181 -10.56 5.29 2.32
CA LEU A 181 -10.46 6.73 2.12
C LEU A 181 -10.22 7.06 0.64
N TRP A 182 -9.30 6.34 -0.01
CA TRP A 182 -9.09 6.48 -1.46
C TRP A 182 -10.34 6.16 -2.28
N MET A 183 -10.97 5.02 -2.03
CA MET A 183 -12.14 4.61 -2.80
C MET A 183 -13.36 5.50 -2.55
N GLY A 184 -13.47 6.11 -1.37
CA GLY A 184 -14.47 7.12 -1.09
C GLY A 184 -14.39 8.30 -2.05
N ILE A 185 -13.19 8.78 -2.34
CA ILE A 185 -12.93 9.86 -3.31
C ILE A 185 -13.10 9.36 -4.75
N LEU A 186 -12.50 8.21 -5.09
CA LEU A 186 -12.45 7.70 -6.47
C LEU A 186 -13.81 7.25 -7.01
N LYS A 187 -14.71 6.82 -6.14
CA LYS A 187 -16.07 6.40 -6.49
C LYS A 187 -17.14 7.41 -6.08
N ASN A 188 -16.75 8.54 -5.48
CA ASN A 188 -17.67 9.51 -4.87
C ASN A 188 -18.70 8.85 -3.92
N LYS A 189 -18.25 7.87 -3.13
CA LYS A 189 -19.07 7.09 -2.19
C LYS A 189 -18.80 7.51 -0.75
N ALA A 190 -19.72 8.27 -0.17
CA ALA A 190 -19.63 8.71 1.22
C ALA A 190 -19.48 7.54 2.21
N GLU A 191 -20.07 6.37 1.92
CA GLU A 191 -19.97 5.17 2.75
C GLU A 191 -18.51 4.74 2.99
N TYR A 192 -17.68 4.69 1.95
CA TYR A 192 -16.27 4.33 2.09
C TYR A 192 -15.49 5.36 2.92
N THR A 193 -15.72 6.65 2.68
CA THR A 193 -15.10 7.71 3.48
C THR A 193 -15.51 7.62 4.95
N LEU A 194 -16.78 7.34 5.23
CA LEU A 194 -17.28 7.17 6.59
C LEU A 194 -16.67 5.95 7.27
N ASN A 195 -16.52 4.82 6.56
CA ASN A 195 -15.86 3.63 7.08
C ASN A 195 -14.40 3.92 7.47
N GLY A 196 -13.62 4.54 6.58
CA GLY A 196 -12.23 4.90 6.87
C GLY A 196 -12.11 5.87 8.06
N ARG A 197 -12.95 6.90 8.12
CA ARG A 197 -12.99 7.86 9.25
C ARG A 197 -13.40 7.19 10.56
N ALA A 198 -14.36 6.27 10.55
CA ALA A 198 -14.78 5.52 11.73
C ALA A 198 -13.65 4.61 12.27
N MET A 199 -12.93 3.94 11.37
CA MET A 199 -11.74 3.14 11.73
C MET A 199 -10.67 4.00 12.40
N LEU A 200 -10.33 5.15 11.80
CA LEU A 200 -9.37 6.11 12.38
C LEU A 200 -9.82 6.59 13.76
N SER A 201 -11.06 7.02 13.90
CA SER A 201 -11.62 7.52 15.15
C SER A 201 -11.50 6.48 16.28
N GLN A 202 -11.74 5.21 15.97
CA GLN A 202 -11.68 4.13 16.95
C GLN A 202 -10.25 3.83 17.44
N ILE A 203 -9.23 4.13 16.63
CA ILE A 203 -7.82 3.80 16.96
C ILE A 203 -7.04 5.02 17.45
N LEU A 204 -7.46 6.24 17.13
CA LEU A 204 -6.66 7.46 17.25
C LEU A 204 -6.08 7.68 18.65
N GLU A 205 -6.89 7.54 19.70
CA GLU A 205 -6.43 7.74 21.08
C GLU A 205 -5.29 6.76 21.44
N ARG A 206 -5.45 5.49 21.06
CA ARG A 206 -4.43 4.46 21.27
C ARG A 206 -3.19 4.72 20.43
N ALA A 207 -3.37 5.18 19.18
CA ALA A 207 -2.27 5.48 18.28
C ALA A 207 -1.40 6.64 18.80
N ILE A 208 -2.02 7.70 19.33
CA ILE A 208 -1.31 8.83 19.95
C ILE A 208 -0.56 8.38 21.21
N ALA A 209 -1.16 7.50 22.03
CA ALA A 209 -0.53 7.00 23.24
C ALA A 209 0.67 6.07 22.96
N HIS A 210 0.67 5.35 21.84
CA HIS A 210 1.67 4.34 21.49
C HIS A 210 2.15 4.45 20.03
N PRO A 211 2.73 5.57 19.59
CA PRO A 211 2.99 5.87 18.18
C PRO A 211 3.89 4.83 17.48
N ALA A 212 4.80 4.20 18.19
CA ALA A 212 5.70 3.18 17.63
C ALA A 212 4.97 1.94 17.10
N TYR A 213 3.76 1.66 17.59
CA TYR A 213 2.95 0.52 17.18
C TYR A 213 1.78 0.88 16.26
N PHE A 214 1.63 2.16 15.91
CA PHE A 214 0.53 2.68 15.10
C PHE A 214 0.98 3.73 14.08
N ALA A 215 2.22 3.61 13.62
CA ALA A 215 2.84 4.60 12.74
C ALA A 215 2.05 4.80 11.44
N ASN A 216 1.54 3.73 10.82
CA ASN A 216 0.75 3.83 9.60
C ASN A 216 -0.60 4.52 9.83
N TRP A 217 -1.27 4.27 10.96
CA TRP A 217 -2.51 4.97 11.34
C TRP A 217 -2.28 6.48 11.50
N LEU A 218 -1.17 6.86 12.16
CA LEU A 218 -0.83 8.26 12.37
C LEU A 218 -0.44 8.96 11.06
N ARG A 219 0.24 8.26 10.14
CA ARG A 219 0.50 8.75 8.79
C ARG A 219 -0.81 9.03 8.05
N ILE A 220 -1.74 8.06 8.07
CA ILE A 220 -3.06 8.22 7.45
C ILE A 220 -3.83 9.38 8.09
N TYR A 221 -3.84 9.47 9.42
CA TYR A 221 -4.50 10.57 10.13
C TYR A 221 -3.92 11.93 9.72
N SER A 222 -2.59 12.06 9.68
CA SER A 222 -1.93 13.29 9.27
C SER A 222 -2.27 13.67 7.82
N GLU A 223 -2.16 12.73 6.88
CA GLU A 223 -2.33 12.99 5.44
C GLU A 223 -3.79 13.19 5.01
N TRP A 224 -4.76 12.68 5.76
CA TRP A 224 -6.17 12.69 5.37
C TRP A 224 -7.06 13.60 6.22
N ILE A 225 -6.66 13.90 7.45
CA ILE A 225 -7.50 14.64 8.41
C ILE A 225 -6.83 15.93 8.83
N GLU A 226 -5.57 15.89 9.28
CA GLU A 226 -4.89 17.04 9.87
C GLU A 226 -4.26 17.94 8.81
N HIS A 227 -3.58 17.33 7.83
CA HIS A 227 -2.91 18.03 6.73
C HIS A 227 -3.28 17.38 5.39
N PRO A 228 -4.55 17.50 4.94
CA PRO A 228 -5.01 16.84 3.73
C PRO A 228 -4.23 17.35 2.52
N LYS A 229 -3.70 16.42 1.73
CA LYS A 229 -3.06 16.74 0.45
C LYS A 229 -4.05 17.37 -0.51
N ALA A 230 -3.56 18.23 -1.37
CA ALA A 230 -4.35 18.75 -2.48
C ALA A 230 -4.60 17.61 -3.49
N LEU A 231 -5.83 17.54 -3.98
CA LEU A 231 -6.29 16.53 -4.94
C LEU A 231 -6.64 17.24 -6.24
N LEU A 232 -5.92 16.95 -7.32
CA LEU A 232 -6.24 17.44 -8.64
C LEU A 232 -6.97 16.36 -9.43
N LYS A 233 -8.26 16.53 -9.64
CA LYS A 233 -9.02 15.69 -10.57
C LYS A 233 -8.84 16.23 -11.99
N TYR A 234 -8.63 15.34 -12.96
CA TYR A 234 -8.45 15.67 -14.37
C TYR A 234 -9.14 14.64 -15.27
N ALA A 235 -9.46 15.03 -16.50
CA ALA A 235 -10.11 14.14 -17.46
C ALA A 235 -9.23 12.89 -17.74
N GLY A 236 -9.76 11.72 -17.49
CA GLY A 236 -9.09 10.44 -17.72
C GLY A 236 -9.26 9.97 -19.15
N ASP A 237 -8.54 10.57 -20.11
CA ASP A 237 -8.60 10.24 -21.53
C ASP A 237 -7.61 9.17 -22.00
N GLY A 238 -7.02 8.43 -21.06
CA GLY A 238 -6.01 7.39 -21.37
C GLY A 238 -4.58 7.92 -21.58
N GLU A 239 -4.37 9.22 -21.62
CA GLU A 239 -3.05 9.86 -21.62
C GLU A 239 -2.56 10.19 -20.19
N GLY A 240 -2.95 9.40 -19.20
CA GLY A 240 -2.71 9.62 -17.76
C GLY A 240 -1.27 9.93 -17.36
N LEU A 241 -0.29 9.64 -18.21
CA LEU A 241 1.12 10.00 -18.03
C LEU A 241 1.40 11.50 -18.28
N ALA A 242 0.61 12.21 -19.05
CA ALA A 242 0.85 13.65 -19.32
C ALA A 242 0.52 14.54 -18.10
N GLY A 243 -0.51 14.17 -17.34
CA GLY A 243 -0.80 14.81 -16.05
C GLY A 243 0.19 14.43 -14.95
N PHE A 244 0.78 13.24 -15.05
CA PHE A 244 1.74 12.70 -14.10
C PHE A 244 3.08 13.47 -14.11
N ASP A 245 3.65 13.76 -15.28
CA ASP A 245 4.92 14.51 -15.38
C ASP A 245 4.81 15.91 -14.73
N TRP A 246 3.64 16.54 -14.79
CA TRP A 246 3.40 17.82 -14.12
C TRP A 246 3.22 17.68 -12.60
N CYS A 247 2.71 16.55 -12.08
CA CYS A 247 2.51 16.29 -10.66
C CYS A 247 3.78 15.92 -9.91
N ILE A 248 4.79 15.32 -10.59
CA ILE A 248 6.01 14.78 -9.95
C ILE A 248 6.73 15.81 -9.09
N ASP A 249 6.78 17.05 -9.50
CA ASP A 249 7.51 18.12 -8.79
C ASP A 249 6.68 18.78 -7.65
N LYS A 250 5.49 18.24 -7.33
CA LYS A 250 4.55 18.85 -6.39
C LYS A 250 4.24 17.92 -5.22
N ASP A 251 5.08 17.91 -4.21
CA ASP A 251 5.05 17.00 -3.04
C ASP A 251 3.70 16.93 -2.30
N GLN A 252 2.88 17.99 -2.38
CA GLN A 252 1.60 18.12 -1.67
C GLN A 252 0.38 17.84 -2.57
N LEU A 253 0.60 17.45 -3.82
CA LEU A 253 -0.46 17.26 -4.79
C LEU A 253 -0.60 15.80 -5.21
N VAL A 254 -1.83 15.30 -5.22
CA VAL A 254 -2.19 13.99 -5.77
C VAL A 254 -3.07 14.18 -6.98
N CYS A 255 -2.67 13.67 -8.11
CA CYS A 255 -3.43 13.72 -9.35
C CYS A 255 -4.33 12.50 -9.47
N ILE A 256 -5.61 12.75 -9.74
CA ILE A 256 -6.67 11.72 -9.79
C ILE A 256 -7.34 11.76 -11.15
N PRO A 257 -7.23 10.70 -11.96
CA PRO A 257 -8.02 10.60 -13.18
C PRO A 257 -9.51 10.49 -12.85
N SER A 258 -10.35 11.15 -13.64
CA SER A 258 -11.79 11.16 -13.43
C SER A 258 -12.53 11.09 -14.76
N ASP A 259 -13.52 10.21 -14.82
CA ASP A 259 -14.42 10.09 -15.99
C ASP A 259 -15.59 11.09 -15.92
N GLU A 260 -15.71 11.85 -14.81
CA GLU A 260 -16.84 12.73 -14.52
C GLU A 260 -16.58 14.19 -14.86
N ILE A 261 -15.33 14.54 -15.20
CA ILE A 261 -14.94 15.93 -15.48
C ILE A 261 -14.17 16.06 -16.79
N GLU A 262 -14.43 17.15 -17.50
CA GLU A 262 -13.74 17.50 -18.77
C GLU A 262 -12.60 18.51 -18.57
N THR A 263 -12.40 18.99 -17.35
CA THR A 263 -11.51 20.08 -16.98
C THR A 263 -10.64 19.67 -15.79
N TYR A 264 -9.94 20.62 -15.16
CA TYR A 264 -9.17 20.39 -13.94
C TYR A 264 -9.97 20.87 -12.74
N LEU A 265 -10.05 20.06 -11.68
CA LEU A 265 -10.71 20.39 -10.42
C LEU A 265 -9.75 20.15 -9.25
N LEU A 266 -9.30 21.25 -8.62
CA LEU A 266 -8.44 21.20 -7.44
C LEU A 266 -9.28 21.22 -6.17
N CYS A 267 -9.05 20.26 -5.28
CA CYS A 267 -9.70 20.17 -3.97
C CYS A 267 -8.67 19.98 -2.85
N VAL A 268 -8.95 20.54 -1.66
CA VAL A 268 -8.15 20.34 -0.44
C VAL A 268 -9.11 20.09 0.72
N GLY A 269 -9.03 18.91 1.32
CA GLY A 269 -10.01 18.50 2.32
C GLY A 269 -11.45 18.52 1.74
N ASP A 270 -12.33 19.24 2.39
CA ASP A 270 -13.74 19.37 1.99
C ASP A 270 -13.99 20.58 1.07
N TYR A 271 -12.97 21.34 0.71
CA TYR A 271 -13.07 22.51 -0.16
C TYR A 271 -12.53 22.22 -1.57
N CYS A 272 -13.31 22.61 -2.60
CA CYS A 272 -12.86 22.56 -3.99
C CYS A 272 -12.90 23.96 -4.61
N PHE A 273 -11.88 24.29 -5.40
CA PHE A 273 -11.83 25.49 -6.22
C PHE A 273 -12.80 25.38 -7.40
N ALA A 274 -13.04 26.51 -8.07
CA ALA A 274 -13.77 26.48 -9.33
C ALA A 274 -12.98 25.67 -10.38
N PRO A 275 -13.66 24.84 -11.20
CA PRO A 275 -12.99 24.11 -12.27
C PRO A 275 -12.30 25.05 -13.26
N VAL A 276 -11.12 24.66 -13.75
CA VAL A 276 -10.31 25.43 -14.70
C VAL A 276 -9.89 24.58 -15.89
N SER A 277 -9.58 25.25 -17.01
CA SER A 277 -9.31 24.56 -18.29
C SER A 277 -7.84 24.31 -18.55
N THR A 278 -6.93 24.91 -17.79
CA THR A 278 -5.49 24.84 -18.04
C THR A 278 -4.70 24.56 -16.75
N LEU A 279 -3.56 23.87 -16.87
CA LEU A 279 -2.63 23.64 -15.74
C LEU A 279 -2.02 24.95 -15.19
N GLN A 280 -1.89 26.00 -16.02
CA GLN A 280 -1.43 27.31 -15.56
C GLN A 280 -2.43 27.97 -14.59
N GLU A 281 -3.73 27.73 -14.77
CA GLU A 281 -4.75 28.19 -13.84
C GLU A 281 -4.74 27.35 -12.56
N VAL A 282 -4.45 26.05 -12.64
CA VAL A 282 -4.24 25.19 -11.46
C VAL A 282 -3.03 25.68 -10.65
N ASP A 283 -1.92 26.06 -11.31
CA ASP A 283 -0.74 26.62 -10.62
C ASP A 283 -1.10 27.90 -9.83
N LYS A 284 -1.99 28.75 -10.35
CA LYS A 284 -2.47 29.95 -9.63
C LYS A 284 -3.29 29.56 -8.40
N GLN A 285 -4.19 28.58 -8.53
CA GLN A 285 -4.99 28.08 -7.41
C GLN A 285 -4.12 27.45 -6.34
N LEU A 286 -3.07 26.70 -6.73
CA LEU A 286 -2.10 26.13 -5.78
C LEU A 286 -1.32 27.22 -5.05
N ALA A 287 -0.98 28.32 -5.70
CA ALA A 287 -0.28 29.44 -5.07
C ALA A 287 -1.15 30.19 -4.04
N GLU A 288 -2.49 30.05 -4.08
CA GLU A 288 -3.40 30.58 -3.07
C GLU A 288 -3.48 29.72 -1.79
N LEU A 289 -2.94 28.48 -1.84
CA LEU A 289 -2.93 27.55 -0.71
C LEU A 289 -1.69 27.69 0.18
N ILE A 290 -0.64 28.37 -0.30
CA ILE A 290 0.63 28.63 0.38
C ILE A 290 0.58 29.98 1.06
#